data_f6b4c57ac016647059e39d4fea72b786
#
_entry.id   f6b4c57ac016647059e39d4fea72b786
#
_cell.length_a   1.000
_cell.length_b   1.000
_cell.length_c   1.000
_cell.angle_alpha   90.00
_cell.angle_beta   90.00
_cell.angle_gamma   90.00
#
_symmetry.space_group_name_H-M   'P 1'
#
loop_
_entity.id
_entity.type
_entity.pdbx_description
1 polymer ?
#
loop_
_entity_poly.entity_id
_entity_poly.type
_entity_poly.pdbx_seq_one_letter_code
_entity_poly.pdbx_strand_id
1 'polypeptide(L)'
;PTTSITDPPSFSHAATSSGTVEANFNFQVLADKGANSFTAANLPPGLSINRTTGLISGTPTTEGTFSVELTASNAIGTSNGAVIISIEARIPTPPVISSATSASGISQLPFSYQIESSHSPTSYQANPLPPGLTLNPGSGLISGSPTTVGSTSVTLTASNSDGSDSASLLINIQAPGSGPLAEGLDT
;
A
#
# COMPACT_ATOMS: atom_id res chain seq x y z
N PRO A 1 29.58 40.32 12.06
CA PRO A 1 28.52 41.25 12.44
C PRO A 1 27.31 40.44 12.86
N THR A 2 26.97 40.47 14.16
CA THR A 2 25.70 39.92 14.67
C THR A 2 24.60 40.86 14.23
N THR A 3 23.77 40.39 13.31
CA THR A 3 22.56 41.12 12.92
C THR A 3 21.65 41.22 14.16
N SER A 4 21.49 42.44 14.65
CA SER A 4 20.59 42.67 15.79
C SER A 4 19.14 42.43 15.31
N ILE A 5 18.43 41.51 15.96
CA ILE A 5 17.03 41.28 15.70
C ILE A 5 16.26 42.43 16.35
N THR A 6 15.50 43.18 15.57
CA THR A 6 14.74 44.38 16.02
C THR A 6 13.23 44.24 15.93
N ASP A 7 12.75 43.18 15.26
CA ASP A 7 11.31 42.96 14.94
C ASP A 7 10.86 41.56 15.28
N PRO A 8 9.56 41.35 15.48
CA PRO A 8 8.97 40.01 15.51
C PRO A 8 9.18 39.25 14.19
N PRO A 9 9.04 37.91 14.18
CA PRO A 9 9.14 37.11 12.96
C PRO A 9 8.14 37.54 11.86
N SER A 10 8.43 37.15 10.63
CA SER A 10 7.52 37.32 9.49
C SER A 10 7.49 36.01 8.70
N PHE A 11 6.30 35.54 8.36
CA PHE A 11 6.11 34.27 7.65
C PHE A 11 6.44 34.41 6.16
N SER A 12 7.08 33.37 5.59
CA SER A 12 7.46 33.31 4.17
C SER A 12 7.18 31.96 3.52
N HIS A 13 6.42 31.07 4.21
CA HIS A 13 6.02 29.77 3.67
C HIS A 13 4.89 29.89 2.64
N ALA A 14 4.61 28.78 1.90
CA ALA A 14 3.45 28.71 1.02
C ALA A 14 2.14 28.81 1.81
N ALA A 15 1.14 29.48 1.22
CA ALA A 15 -0.17 29.67 1.85
C ALA A 15 -1.02 28.38 1.87
N THR A 16 -0.67 27.40 1.06
CA THR A 16 -1.39 26.11 0.93
C THR A 16 -0.44 24.94 0.89
N SER A 17 -0.90 23.79 1.34
CA SER A 17 -0.24 22.49 1.21
C SER A 17 -1.27 21.40 1.04
N SER A 18 -0.90 20.27 0.43
CA SER A 18 -1.80 19.12 0.25
C SER A 18 -1.11 17.83 0.67
N GLY A 19 -1.93 16.87 1.10
CA GLY A 19 -1.51 15.52 1.47
C GLY A 19 -2.64 14.53 1.24
N THR A 20 -2.39 13.27 1.58
CA THR A 20 -3.36 12.18 1.44
C THR A 20 -3.49 11.44 2.79
N VAL A 21 -4.68 10.99 3.11
CA VAL A 21 -4.93 10.14 4.30
C VAL A 21 -3.99 8.93 4.30
N GLU A 22 -3.43 8.60 5.47
CA GLU A 22 -2.50 7.48 5.69
C GLU A 22 -1.15 7.59 4.95
N ALA A 23 -0.86 8.72 4.29
CA ALA A 23 0.46 8.99 3.71
C ALA A 23 1.31 9.91 4.60
N ASN A 24 2.62 9.79 4.51
CA ASN A 24 3.53 10.68 5.22
C ASN A 24 3.38 12.12 4.71
N PHE A 25 3.12 13.05 5.62
CA PHE A 25 3.00 14.48 5.36
C PHE A 25 4.16 15.25 5.99
N ASN A 26 4.70 16.21 5.25
CA ASN A 26 5.72 17.14 5.74
C ASN A 26 5.48 18.52 5.14
N PHE A 27 5.42 19.53 5.99
CA PHE A 27 5.34 20.93 5.58
C PHE A 27 6.22 21.79 6.49
N GLN A 28 7.16 22.52 5.89
CA GLN A 28 8.06 23.40 6.63
C GLN A 28 7.43 24.80 6.76
N VAL A 29 7.08 25.18 7.97
CA VAL A 29 6.76 26.57 8.30
C VAL A 29 8.05 27.38 8.29
N LEU A 30 8.10 28.41 7.45
CA LEU A 30 9.24 29.33 7.37
C LEU A 30 8.86 30.68 7.96
N ALA A 31 9.70 31.18 8.84
CA ALA A 31 9.64 32.52 9.37
C ALA A 31 11.06 33.08 9.51
N ASP A 32 11.21 34.36 9.25
CA ASP A 32 12.48 35.09 9.29
C ASP A 32 12.82 35.65 10.69
N LYS A 33 13.76 36.58 10.73
CA LYS A 33 14.14 37.39 11.92
C LYS A 33 14.39 36.55 13.17
N GLY A 34 15.03 35.36 12.99
CA GLY A 34 15.44 34.51 14.11
C GLY A 34 14.28 33.89 14.88
N ALA A 35 13.20 33.54 14.19
CA ALA A 35 12.13 32.72 14.77
C ALA A 35 12.72 31.45 15.39
N ASN A 36 12.40 31.17 16.65
CA ASN A 36 12.93 30.04 17.40
C ASN A 36 11.85 29.23 18.14
N SER A 37 10.60 29.65 18.05
CA SER A 37 9.46 28.89 18.58
C SER A 37 8.28 28.99 17.64
N PHE A 38 7.64 27.83 17.39
CA PHE A 38 6.51 27.69 16.50
C PHE A 38 5.37 26.96 17.18
N THR A 39 4.14 27.38 16.93
CA THR A 39 2.94 26.65 17.31
C THR A 39 1.93 26.63 16.16
N ALA A 40 1.07 25.62 16.16
CA ALA A 40 -0.01 25.48 15.19
C ALA A 40 -1.30 25.07 15.93
N ALA A 41 -2.42 25.65 15.52
CA ALA A 41 -3.75 25.26 15.97
C ALA A 41 -4.56 24.76 14.77
N ASN A 42 -5.56 23.90 15.03
CA ASN A 42 -6.43 23.32 14.02
C ASN A 42 -5.69 22.44 12.97
N LEU A 43 -4.62 21.77 13.38
CA LEU A 43 -3.93 20.79 12.52
C LEU A 43 -4.86 19.64 12.14
N PRO A 44 -4.74 19.10 10.90
CA PRO A 44 -5.34 17.82 10.56
C PRO A 44 -5.03 16.75 11.60
N PRO A 45 -6.01 15.90 12.01
CA PRO A 45 -5.75 14.78 12.90
C PRO A 45 -4.62 13.90 12.37
N GLY A 46 -3.68 13.52 13.25
CA GLY A 46 -2.47 12.75 12.91
C GLY A 46 -1.24 13.61 12.56
N LEU A 47 -1.38 14.94 12.46
CA LEU A 47 -0.25 15.85 12.27
C LEU A 47 0.13 16.58 13.56
N SER A 48 1.40 16.93 13.66
CA SER A 48 1.95 17.73 14.76
C SER A 48 3.00 18.71 14.24
N ILE A 49 3.24 19.80 15.00
CA ILE A 49 4.31 20.76 14.69
C ILE A 49 5.50 20.56 15.63
N ASN A 50 6.68 20.52 15.08
CA ASN A 50 7.92 20.64 15.87
C ASN A 50 8.10 22.12 16.28
N ARG A 51 8.03 22.37 17.56
CA ARG A 51 8.05 23.73 18.11
C ARG A 51 9.35 24.50 17.90
N THR A 52 10.46 23.81 17.67
CA THR A 52 11.77 24.43 17.46
C THR A 52 12.07 24.65 15.99
N THR A 53 11.72 23.69 15.14
CA THR A 53 12.04 23.74 13.72
C THR A 53 10.91 24.29 12.85
N GLY A 54 9.67 24.31 13.36
CA GLY A 54 8.49 24.68 12.57
C GLY A 54 8.04 23.62 11.56
N LEU A 55 8.58 22.40 11.62
CA LEU A 55 8.16 21.30 10.74
C LEU A 55 6.82 20.76 11.22
N ILE A 56 5.79 20.83 10.36
CA ILE A 56 4.54 20.10 10.52
C ILE A 56 4.72 18.74 9.84
N SER A 57 4.52 17.66 10.59
CA SER A 57 4.71 16.31 10.08
C SER A 57 3.80 15.30 10.77
N GLY A 58 3.67 14.11 10.15
CA GLY A 58 2.87 13.00 10.64
C GLY A 58 2.14 12.28 9.52
N THR A 59 1.13 11.51 9.90
CA THR A 59 0.27 10.76 8.97
C THR A 59 -1.17 11.19 9.22
N PRO A 60 -1.78 11.98 8.33
CA PRO A 60 -3.14 12.46 8.55
C PRO A 60 -4.13 11.30 8.48
N THR A 61 -5.11 11.30 9.38
CA THR A 61 -6.10 10.22 9.50
C THR A 61 -7.49 10.59 8.98
N THR A 62 -7.70 11.85 8.60
CA THR A 62 -9.01 12.37 8.20
C THR A 62 -8.85 13.27 6.98
N GLU A 63 -9.66 13.04 5.95
CA GLU A 63 -9.76 13.93 4.79
C GLU A 63 -10.45 15.25 5.15
N GLY A 64 -10.16 16.28 4.38
CA GLY A 64 -10.79 17.60 4.54
C GLY A 64 -9.82 18.74 4.27
N THR A 65 -10.35 19.96 4.39
CA THR A 65 -9.58 21.19 4.27
C THR A 65 -9.52 21.88 5.63
N PHE A 66 -8.30 22.09 6.10
CA PHE A 66 -8.02 22.62 7.44
C PHE A 66 -7.35 23.99 7.32
N SER A 67 -7.94 25.00 7.96
CA SER A 67 -7.31 26.30 8.15
C SER A 67 -6.47 26.25 9.41
N VAL A 68 -5.16 26.09 9.24
CA VAL A 68 -4.20 25.96 10.33
C VAL A 68 -3.69 27.34 10.70
N GLU A 69 -3.91 27.72 11.96
CA GLU A 69 -3.39 28.97 12.53
C GLU A 69 -1.96 28.72 13.03
N LEU A 70 -1.04 29.58 12.62
CA LEU A 70 0.38 29.48 12.96
C LEU A 70 0.79 30.66 13.83
N THR A 71 1.65 30.39 14.81
CA THR A 71 2.35 31.45 15.56
C THR A 71 3.85 31.19 15.54
N ALA A 72 4.64 32.19 15.22
CA ALA A 72 6.10 32.18 15.31
C ALA A 72 6.58 33.25 16.29
N SER A 73 7.61 32.94 17.08
CA SER A 73 8.12 33.83 18.12
C SER A 73 9.64 33.93 18.06
N ASN A 74 10.15 35.10 18.45
CA ASN A 74 11.56 35.36 18.78
C ASN A 74 11.64 36.14 20.10
N ALA A 75 12.83 36.61 20.47
CA ALA A 75 13.05 37.38 21.71
C ALA A 75 12.33 38.75 21.73
N ILE A 76 11.91 39.27 20.57
CA ILE A 76 11.27 40.58 20.42
C ILE A 76 9.73 40.47 20.50
N GLY A 77 9.16 39.38 20.00
CA GLY A 77 7.71 39.19 20.02
C GLY A 77 7.23 38.00 19.16
N THR A 78 5.94 38.05 18.90
CA THR A 78 5.22 36.97 18.17
C THR A 78 4.53 37.52 16.93
N SER A 79 4.40 36.67 15.93
CA SER A 79 3.56 36.92 14.74
C SER A 79 2.67 35.76 14.45
N ASN A 80 1.50 36.07 13.89
CA ASN A 80 0.50 35.08 13.49
C ASN A 80 0.47 34.96 11.97
N GLY A 81 0.24 33.74 11.50
CA GLY A 81 0.08 33.38 10.11
C GLY A 81 -0.94 32.26 9.94
N ALA A 82 -1.17 31.83 8.74
CA ALA A 82 -2.03 30.70 8.45
C ALA A 82 -1.55 29.91 7.24
N VAL A 83 -1.88 28.64 7.20
CA VAL A 83 -1.73 27.76 6.03
C VAL A 83 -3.00 26.94 5.87
N ILE A 84 -3.46 26.77 4.64
CA ILE A 84 -4.55 25.83 4.33
C ILE A 84 -3.91 24.50 3.98
N ILE A 85 -4.26 23.47 4.74
CA ILE A 85 -3.83 22.10 4.48
C ILE A 85 -5.04 21.30 4.00
N SER A 86 -4.98 20.81 2.75
CA SER A 86 -5.99 19.94 2.16
C SER A 86 -5.53 18.50 2.20
N ILE A 87 -6.27 17.65 2.89
CA ILE A 87 -6.02 16.22 2.95
C ILE A 87 -7.05 15.50 2.08
N GLU A 88 -6.56 14.80 1.07
CA GLU A 88 -7.39 14.04 0.14
C GLU A 88 -7.62 12.62 0.66
N ALA A 89 -8.74 11.99 0.26
CA ALA A 89 -9.00 10.59 0.55
C ALA A 89 -7.90 9.69 -0.06
N ARG A 90 -7.55 8.62 0.64
CA ARG A 90 -6.71 7.57 0.05
C ARG A 90 -7.53 6.76 -0.96
N ILE A 91 -6.98 6.54 -2.15
CA ILE A 91 -7.58 5.64 -3.13
C ILE A 91 -7.18 4.20 -2.76
N PRO A 92 -8.14 3.31 -2.40
CA PRO A 92 -7.83 1.91 -2.15
C PRO A 92 -7.24 1.23 -3.38
N THR A 93 -6.25 0.37 -3.17
CA THR A 93 -5.61 -0.42 -4.22
C THR A 93 -5.68 -1.91 -3.88
N PRO A 94 -6.88 -2.54 -4.03
CA PRO A 94 -7.01 -3.98 -3.82
C PRO A 94 -6.14 -4.76 -4.82
N PRO A 95 -5.74 -5.99 -4.51
CA PRO A 95 -5.04 -6.86 -5.46
C PRO A 95 -5.84 -7.06 -6.75
N VAL A 96 -5.14 -7.38 -7.82
CA VAL A 96 -5.75 -7.87 -9.08
C VAL A 96 -5.00 -9.13 -9.48
N ILE A 97 -5.71 -10.27 -9.54
CA ILE A 97 -5.14 -11.56 -9.95
C ILE A 97 -4.92 -11.55 -11.46
N SER A 98 -3.71 -11.85 -11.90
CA SER A 98 -3.29 -11.85 -13.31
C SER A 98 -2.73 -13.20 -13.78
N SER A 99 -2.67 -14.20 -12.91
CA SER A 99 -2.18 -15.54 -13.23
C SER A 99 -3.08 -16.27 -14.25
N ALA A 100 -2.53 -17.31 -14.88
CA ALA A 100 -3.25 -18.11 -15.87
C ALA A 100 -4.55 -18.70 -15.29
N THR A 101 -5.61 -18.78 -16.10
CA THR A 101 -6.92 -19.30 -15.71
C THR A 101 -7.02 -20.84 -15.79
N SER A 102 -5.97 -21.52 -16.26
CA SER A 102 -5.89 -22.96 -16.32
C SER A 102 -4.50 -23.48 -16.02
N ALA A 103 -4.45 -24.67 -15.43
CA ALA A 103 -3.21 -25.41 -15.18
C ALA A 103 -3.45 -26.91 -15.38
N SER A 104 -2.42 -27.64 -15.81
CA SER A 104 -2.49 -29.07 -16.00
C SER A 104 -1.37 -29.78 -15.26
N GLY A 105 -1.66 -30.99 -14.76
CA GLY A 105 -0.72 -31.86 -14.09
C GLY A 105 -0.99 -33.32 -14.35
N ILE A 106 -0.11 -34.18 -13.86
CA ILE A 106 -0.24 -35.64 -13.94
C ILE A 106 -0.37 -36.17 -12.53
N SER A 107 -1.32 -37.08 -12.32
CA SER A 107 -1.54 -37.72 -11.01
C SER A 107 -0.25 -38.36 -10.50
N GLN A 108 0.02 -38.19 -9.20
CA GLN A 108 1.20 -38.67 -8.45
C GLN A 108 2.53 -38.02 -8.84
N LEU A 109 2.55 -37.08 -9.81
CA LEU A 109 3.77 -36.32 -10.13
C LEU A 109 3.72 -34.92 -9.46
N PRO A 110 4.89 -34.29 -9.25
CA PRO A 110 4.96 -32.96 -8.69
C PRO A 110 4.20 -31.95 -9.56
N PHE A 111 3.36 -31.13 -8.89
CA PHE A 111 2.60 -30.02 -9.48
C PHE A 111 3.00 -28.72 -8.80
N SER A 112 3.04 -27.64 -9.57
CA SER A 112 3.29 -26.29 -9.07
C SER A 112 2.51 -25.28 -9.88
N TYR A 113 1.85 -24.35 -9.20
CA TYR A 113 1.17 -23.21 -9.81
C TYR A 113 1.30 -21.99 -8.90
N GLN A 114 1.76 -20.86 -9.44
CA GLN A 114 1.90 -19.62 -8.71
C GLN A 114 0.73 -18.70 -9.00
N ILE A 115 0.03 -18.26 -7.96
CA ILE A 115 -0.94 -17.15 -8.06
C ILE A 115 -0.16 -15.85 -8.21
N GLU A 116 -0.35 -15.16 -9.32
CA GLU A 116 0.24 -13.86 -9.58
C GLU A 116 -0.82 -12.78 -9.40
N SER A 117 -0.45 -11.69 -8.74
CA SER A 117 -1.33 -10.55 -8.52
C SER A 117 -0.56 -9.27 -8.29
N SER A 118 -1.21 -8.14 -8.54
CA SER A 118 -0.69 -6.80 -8.28
C SER A 118 -0.99 -6.32 -6.85
N HIS A 119 -0.48 -5.12 -6.51
CA HIS A 119 -0.78 -4.37 -5.29
C HIS A 119 -0.49 -5.11 -3.98
N SER A 120 0.61 -5.90 -3.96
CA SER A 120 1.20 -6.49 -2.76
C SER A 120 0.20 -7.23 -1.85
N PRO A 121 -0.41 -8.32 -2.29
CA PRO A 121 -1.28 -9.12 -1.44
C PRO A 121 -0.56 -9.59 -0.18
N THR A 122 -1.29 -9.60 0.93
CA THR A 122 -0.80 -10.10 2.22
C THR A 122 -1.24 -11.54 2.47
N SER A 123 -2.25 -12.02 1.74
CA SER A 123 -2.75 -13.38 1.85
C SER A 123 -3.41 -13.87 0.58
N TYR A 124 -3.36 -15.21 0.39
CA TYR A 124 -3.99 -15.92 -0.70
C TYR A 124 -4.87 -17.04 -0.19
N GLN A 125 -5.93 -17.37 -0.95
CA GLN A 125 -6.78 -18.54 -0.75
C GLN A 125 -7.01 -19.24 -2.08
N ALA A 126 -7.22 -20.55 -2.04
CA ALA A 126 -7.58 -21.38 -3.20
C ALA A 126 -8.49 -22.52 -2.73
N ASN A 127 -9.72 -22.56 -3.22
CA ASN A 127 -10.69 -23.57 -2.77
C ASN A 127 -11.75 -23.87 -3.85
N PRO A 128 -12.14 -25.15 -4.05
CA PRO A 128 -11.48 -26.34 -3.54
C PRO A 128 -10.17 -26.64 -4.26
N LEU A 129 -9.21 -27.32 -3.62
CA LEU A 129 -8.02 -27.84 -4.29
C LEU A 129 -8.18 -29.34 -4.57
N PRO A 130 -7.62 -29.85 -5.70
CA PRO A 130 -7.49 -31.28 -5.93
C PRO A 130 -6.77 -31.98 -4.76
N PRO A 131 -7.20 -33.20 -4.34
CA PRO A 131 -6.53 -33.94 -3.30
C PRO A 131 -5.04 -34.12 -3.59
N GLY A 132 -4.18 -33.88 -2.58
CA GLY A 132 -2.72 -33.92 -2.70
C GLY A 132 -2.05 -32.60 -3.06
N LEU A 133 -2.85 -31.54 -3.32
CA LEU A 133 -2.35 -30.17 -3.48
C LEU A 133 -2.62 -29.32 -2.23
N THR A 134 -1.71 -28.41 -1.95
CA THR A 134 -1.82 -27.43 -0.86
C THR A 134 -1.43 -26.05 -1.34
N LEU A 135 -2.00 -25.01 -0.71
CA LEU A 135 -1.64 -23.62 -0.94
C LEU A 135 -0.74 -23.13 0.20
N ASN A 136 0.32 -22.41 -0.15
CA ASN A 136 1.00 -21.54 0.80
C ASN A 136 0.28 -20.18 0.82
N PRO A 137 -0.41 -19.80 1.91
CA PRO A 137 -1.24 -18.59 1.93
C PRO A 137 -0.42 -17.30 1.90
N GLY A 138 0.84 -17.31 2.28
CA GLY A 138 1.71 -16.13 2.27
C GLY A 138 2.36 -15.86 0.92
N SER A 139 2.67 -16.92 0.16
CA SER A 139 3.33 -16.79 -1.15
C SER A 139 2.40 -16.96 -2.35
N GLY A 140 1.20 -17.53 -2.15
CA GLY A 140 0.29 -17.85 -3.26
C GLY A 140 0.71 -19.07 -4.08
N LEU A 141 1.68 -19.87 -3.61
CA LEU A 141 2.13 -21.09 -4.30
C LEU A 141 1.19 -22.26 -3.99
N ILE A 142 0.57 -22.83 -5.01
CA ILE A 142 -0.14 -24.12 -4.96
C ILE A 142 0.85 -25.21 -5.39
N SER A 143 1.07 -26.19 -4.53
CA SER A 143 2.03 -27.28 -4.83
C SER A 143 1.64 -28.60 -4.18
N GLY A 144 2.26 -29.69 -4.63
CA GLY A 144 2.05 -31.03 -4.12
C GLY A 144 2.06 -32.08 -5.23
N SER A 145 1.55 -33.28 -4.94
CA SER A 145 1.37 -34.35 -5.92
C SER A 145 -0.11 -34.75 -5.92
N PRO A 146 -0.89 -34.36 -6.93
CA PRO A 146 -2.32 -34.62 -6.96
C PRO A 146 -2.58 -36.12 -7.05
N THR A 147 -3.55 -36.65 -6.29
CA THR A 147 -3.82 -38.10 -6.21
C THR A 147 -5.03 -38.53 -7.05
N THR A 148 -5.83 -37.58 -7.54
CA THR A 148 -7.08 -37.89 -8.25
C THR A 148 -7.06 -37.27 -9.64
N VAL A 149 -7.39 -38.05 -10.65
CA VAL A 149 -7.55 -37.61 -12.04
C VAL A 149 -8.88 -36.88 -12.20
N GLY A 150 -8.90 -35.82 -12.99
CA GLY A 150 -10.11 -35.04 -13.28
C GLY A 150 -9.84 -33.54 -13.32
N SER A 151 -10.89 -32.78 -13.56
CA SER A 151 -10.85 -31.32 -13.61
C SER A 151 -11.53 -30.74 -12.36
N THR A 152 -10.87 -29.77 -11.74
CA THR A 152 -11.37 -29.04 -10.56
C THR A 152 -11.38 -27.55 -10.86
N SER A 153 -12.53 -26.92 -10.71
CA SER A 153 -12.62 -25.43 -10.72
C SER A 153 -12.28 -24.91 -9.34
N VAL A 154 -11.23 -24.14 -9.25
CA VAL A 154 -10.68 -23.57 -8.01
C VAL A 154 -10.97 -22.07 -8.01
N THR A 155 -11.56 -21.56 -6.95
CA THR A 155 -11.64 -20.12 -6.72
C THR A 155 -10.35 -19.67 -6.03
N LEU A 156 -9.63 -18.79 -6.70
CA LEU A 156 -8.46 -18.09 -6.14
C LEU A 156 -8.92 -16.79 -5.52
N THR A 157 -8.34 -16.39 -4.41
CA THR A 157 -8.54 -15.08 -3.80
C THR A 157 -7.19 -14.52 -3.35
N ALA A 158 -6.92 -13.25 -3.67
CA ALA A 158 -5.79 -12.48 -3.18
C ALA A 158 -6.32 -11.29 -2.38
N SER A 159 -5.74 -11.00 -1.20
CA SER A 159 -6.23 -9.96 -0.31
C SER A 159 -5.08 -9.11 0.24
N ASN A 160 -5.34 -7.81 0.44
CA ASN A 160 -4.52 -6.87 1.21
C ASN A 160 -5.42 -6.02 2.13
N SER A 161 -4.87 -4.98 2.78
CA SER A 161 -5.65 -4.06 3.63
C SER A 161 -6.72 -3.27 2.88
N ASP A 162 -6.61 -3.14 1.57
CA ASP A 162 -7.50 -2.34 0.72
C ASP A 162 -8.66 -3.14 0.15
N GLY A 163 -8.59 -4.47 0.22
CA GLY A 163 -9.64 -5.35 -0.28
C GLY A 163 -9.11 -6.67 -0.83
N SER A 164 -9.91 -7.30 -1.66
CA SER A 164 -9.59 -8.58 -2.29
C SER A 164 -10.08 -8.64 -3.72
N ASP A 165 -9.43 -9.51 -4.50
CA ASP A 165 -9.87 -9.94 -5.83
C ASP A 165 -9.98 -11.45 -5.88
N SER A 166 -10.85 -11.96 -6.76
CA SER A 166 -11.07 -13.38 -6.95
C SER A 166 -11.12 -13.76 -8.43
N ALA A 167 -10.47 -14.87 -8.76
CA ALA A 167 -10.41 -15.42 -10.10
C ALA A 167 -10.70 -16.92 -10.09
N SER A 168 -11.12 -17.48 -11.23
CA SER A 168 -11.33 -18.91 -11.40
C SER A 168 -10.12 -19.56 -12.08
N LEU A 169 -9.62 -20.65 -11.52
CA LEU A 169 -8.56 -21.49 -12.07
C LEU A 169 -9.12 -22.90 -12.34
N LEU A 170 -9.02 -23.38 -13.56
CA LEU A 170 -9.31 -24.78 -13.90
C LEU A 170 -8.02 -25.60 -13.78
N ILE A 171 -7.96 -26.52 -12.81
CA ILE A 171 -6.86 -27.48 -12.68
C ILE A 171 -7.31 -28.81 -13.29
N ASN A 172 -6.58 -29.28 -14.30
CA ASN A 172 -6.84 -30.56 -14.97
C ASN A 172 -5.70 -31.56 -14.67
N ILE A 173 -6.05 -32.63 -13.94
CA ILE A 173 -5.10 -33.69 -13.58
C ILE A 173 -5.35 -34.90 -14.48
N GLN A 174 -4.33 -35.29 -15.24
CA GLN A 174 -4.31 -36.41 -16.16
C GLN A 174 -3.76 -37.69 -15.51
N ALA A 175 -4.11 -38.86 -16.08
CA ALA A 175 -3.56 -40.11 -15.66
C ALA A 175 -2.05 -40.23 -16.04
N PRO A 176 -1.21 -40.94 -15.25
CA PRO A 176 0.13 -41.26 -15.66
C PRO A 176 0.14 -42.03 -17.00
N GLY A 177 0.96 -41.60 -17.95
CA GLY A 177 1.06 -42.25 -19.28
C GLY A 177 0.09 -41.68 -20.34
N SER A 178 -0.70 -40.65 -20.04
CA SER A 178 -1.60 -39.95 -21.01
C SER A 178 -0.88 -38.87 -21.85
N GLY A 179 0.45 -38.86 -21.86
CA GLY A 179 1.22 -38.06 -22.81
C GLY A 179 1.04 -38.60 -24.24
N PRO A 180 1.25 -37.78 -25.30
CA PRO A 180 1.19 -38.26 -26.65
C PRO A 180 2.14 -39.44 -26.78
N LEU A 181 1.63 -40.60 -27.22
CA LEU A 181 2.46 -41.72 -27.58
C LEU A 181 3.48 -41.21 -28.60
N ALA A 182 4.77 -41.39 -28.34
CA ALA A 182 5.77 -41.17 -29.35
C ALA A 182 5.39 -42.10 -30.52
N GLU A 183 4.83 -41.54 -31.58
CA GLU A 183 4.56 -42.29 -32.80
C GLU A 183 5.89 -42.81 -33.34
N GLY A 184 5.95 -44.15 -33.37
CA GLY A 184 6.61 -44.95 -34.35
C GLY A 184 8.13 -44.77 -34.55
N LEU A 185 8.93 -45.62 -33.96
CA LEU A 185 10.02 -46.22 -34.67
C LEU A 185 9.55 -47.61 -35.13
N ASP A 186 8.83 -47.66 -36.29
CA ASP A 186 8.77 -48.85 -37.09
C ASP A 186 10.04 -48.90 -37.96
N THR A 187 10.89 -49.87 -37.67
CA THR A 187 12.00 -50.29 -38.52
C THR A 187 11.49 -51.19 -39.63
#